data_44f9c21c8219e894603eb524ac5d1242
#
_entry.id   44f9c21c8219e894603eb524ac5d1242
#
_cell.length_a   1.000
_cell.length_b   1.000
_cell.length_c   1.000
_cell.angle_alpha   90.00
_cell.angle_beta   90.00
_cell.angle_gamma   90.00
#
_symmetry.space_group_name_H-M   'P 1'
#
loop_
_entity.id
_entity.type
_entity.pdbx_description
1 polymer ?
#
loop_
_entity_poly.entity_id
_entity_poly.type
_entity_poly.pdbx_seq_one_letter_code
_entity_poly.pdbx_strand_id
1 'polypeptide(L)'
;TVRFAHYQQSDYIYSRCDTLGLVIWAEIPFVNRVSGQEWDNAHQQMRELIRQSFNHPSIYVWGIHNEVYHPHGYTAALTQSIHDLCKLEDPDRYTVAVNGYGHADHPVNQNADIQGMNRYFGWYERKIQDIKPWIEKMEKEYPWQRLMLTEYGADANIEHQTEILGDALNWTSPFYPETFQTKTHEYQWSIIAQH
;
A
#
# COMPACT_ATOMS: atom_id res chain seq x y z
N THR A 1 -6.56 -11.51 -1.78
CA THR A 1 -6.06 -10.40 -2.63
C THR A 1 -4.55 -10.47 -2.70
N VAL A 2 -4.00 -10.19 -3.87
CA VAL A 2 -2.55 -10.09 -4.11
C VAL A 2 -2.22 -8.69 -4.59
N ARG A 3 -1.24 -8.04 -3.97
CA ARG A 3 -0.65 -6.80 -4.45
C ARG A 3 0.69 -7.09 -5.10
N PHE A 4 0.87 -6.67 -6.33
CA PHE A 4 2.15 -6.75 -7.02
C PHE A 4 2.95 -5.47 -6.81
N ALA A 5 3.50 -5.34 -5.62
CA ALA A 5 4.32 -4.22 -5.23
C ALA A 5 5.72 -4.31 -5.88
N HIS A 6 6.18 -3.33 -6.59
CA HIS A 6 5.53 -2.07 -6.97
C HIS A 6 5.62 -1.92 -8.50
N TYR A 7 5.38 -2.98 -9.26
CA TYR A 7 5.64 -3.01 -10.70
C TYR A 7 4.55 -3.75 -11.46
N GLN A 8 4.34 -3.33 -12.71
CA GLN A 8 3.55 -4.11 -13.66
C GLN A 8 4.15 -5.51 -13.83
N GLN A 9 3.29 -6.52 -13.85
CA GLN A 9 3.67 -7.91 -14.09
C GLN A 9 3.44 -8.29 -15.55
N SER A 10 3.91 -9.48 -15.94
CA SER A 10 3.63 -10.02 -17.27
C SER A 10 2.15 -10.39 -17.41
N ASP A 11 1.62 -10.31 -18.61
CA ASP A 11 0.27 -10.75 -18.97
C ASP A 11 -0.03 -12.20 -18.51
N TYR A 12 0.97 -13.06 -18.57
CA TYR A 12 0.84 -14.44 -18.09
C TYR A 12 0.46 -14.52 -16.59
N ILE A 13 1.05 -13.67 -15.76
CA ILE A 13 0.76 -13.65 -14.31
C ILE A 13 -0.68 -13.17 -14.08
N TYR A 14 -1.10 -12.11 -14.75
CA TYR A 14 -2.49 -11.63 -14.65
C TYR A 14 -3.49 -12.68 -15.12
N SER A 15 -3.23 -13.33 -16.27
CA SER A 15 -4.07 -14.42 -16.79
C SER A 15 -4.14 -15.62 -15.83
N ARG A 16 -3.02 -15.93 -15.12
CA ARG A 16 -3.05 -16.98 -14.10
C ARG A 16 -3.89 -16.57 -12.89
N CYS A 17 -3.85 -15.32 -12.50
CA CYS A 17 -4.69 -14.80 -11.40
C CYS A 17 -6.17 -14.84 -11.78
N ASP A 18 -6.52 -14.49 -13.01
CA ASP A 18 -7.90 -14.63 -13.54
C ASP A 18 -8.38 -16.08 -13.43
N THR A 19 -7.54 -17.02 -13.88
CA THR A 19 -7.88 -18.47 -13.85
C THR A 19 -8.04 -19.00 -12.43
N LEU A 20 -7.25 -18.49 -11.48
CA LEU A 20 -7.24 -18.91 -10.07
C LEU A 20 -8.28 -18.17 -9.21
N GLY A 21 -8.99 -17.19 -9.77
CA GLY A 21 -9.95 -16.37 -9.04
C GLY A 21 -9.28 -15.48 -7.99
N LEU A 22 -8.02 -15.08 -8.20
CA LEU A 22 -7.31 -14.17 -7.30
C LEU A 22 -7.67 -12.73 -7.63
N VAL A 23 -7.92 -11.94 -6.60
CA VAL A 23 -8.17 -10.51 -6.74
C VAL A 23 -6.84 -9.77 -6.64
N ILE A 24 -6.58 -8.86 -7.60
CA ILE A 24 -5.27 -8.22 -7.79
C ILE A 24 -5.36 -6.71 -7.65
N TRP A 25 -4.34 -6.17 -7.01
CA TRP A 25 -3.96 -4.77 -7.08
C TRP A 25 -2.73 -4.61 -8.00
N ALA A 26 -2.90 -3.88 -9.11
CA ALA A 26 -1.84 -3.55 -10.05
C ALA A 26 -1.43 -2.07 -9.91
N GLU A 27 -0.13 -1.77 -9.94
CA GLU A 27 0.38 -0.41 -9.72
C GLU A 27 1.58 -0.08 -10.59
N ILE A 28 1.82 1.22 -10.78
CA ILE A 28 3.03 1.73 -11.43
C ILE A 28 4.16 1.94 -10.41
N PRO A 29 5.45 1.88 -10.83
CA PRO A 29 6.60 2.04 -9.94
C PRO A 29 6.86 3.51 -9.54
N PHE A 30 5.82 4.22 -9.12
CA PHE A 30 5.93 5.57 -8.60
C PHE A 30 6.05 5.53 -7.07
N VAL A 31 7.29 5.42 -6.58
CA VAL A 31 7.61 5.05 -5.20
C VAL A 31 8.60 6.05 -4.58
N ASN A 32 8.36 6.43 -3.32
CA ASN A 32 9.24 7.15 -2.43
C ASN A 32 9.61 8.58 -2.89
N ARG A 33 10.73 8.74 -3.59
CA ARG A 33 11.29 10.05 -3.93
C ARG A 33 10.79 10.55 -5.29
N VAL A 34 10.59 11.85 -5.38
CA VAL A 34 10.14 12.56 -6.58
C VAL A 34 11.22 13.56 -6.98
N SER A 35 11.64 13.52 -8.25
CA SER A 35 12.66 14.41 -8.81
C SER A 35 12.07 15.69 -9.39
N GLY A 36 10.76 15.68 -9.69
CA GLY A 36 10.05 16.76 -10.39
C GLY A 36 10.01 16.59 -11.90
N GLN A 37 10.42 15.44 -12.43
CA GLN A 37 10.49 15.15 -13.89
C GLN A 37 9.65 13.92 -14.29
N GLU A 38 8.85 13.37 -13.38
CA GLU A 38 8.12 12.11 -13.57
C GLU A 38 6.86 12.25 -14.42
N TRP A 39 6.39 13.47 -14.69
CA TRP A 39 5.05 13.72 -15.25
C TRP A 39 4.71 12.85 -16.45
N ASP A 40 5.46 12.98 -17.53
CA ASP A 40 5.17 12.26 -18.77
C ASP A 40 5.35 10.75 -18.62
N ASN A 41 6.40 10.33 -17.91
CA ASN A 41 6.71 8.92 -17.71
C ASN A 41 5.64 8.23 -16.84
N ALA A 42 5.20 8.87 -15.76
CA ALA A 42 4.16 8.32 -14.91
C ALA A 42 2.82 8.16 -15.65
N HIS A 43 2.43 9.16 -16.45
CA HIS A 43 1.23 9.07 -17.28
C HIS A 43 1.34 7.99 -18.36
N GLN A 44 2.51 7.87 -19.01
CA GLN A 44 2.73 6.83 -19.99
C GLN A 44 2.62 5.44 -19.36
N GLN A 45 3.30 5.20 -18.26
CA GLN A 45 3.29 3.91 -17.56
C GLN A 45 1.89 3.54 -17.09
N MET A 46 1.14 4.49 -16.52
CA MET A 46 -0.23 4.21 -16.07
C MET A 46 -1.15 3.89 -17.24
N ARG A 47 -1.06 4.64 -18.34
CA ARG A 47 -1.84 4.37 -19.55
C ARG A 47 -1.51 3.00 -20.14
N GLU A 48 -0.23 2.65 -20.21
CA GLU A 48 0.21 1.34 -20.69
C GLU A 48 -0.29 0.22 -19.80
N LEU A 49 -0.15 0.36 -18.49
CA LEU A 49 -0.64 -0.63 -17.51
C LEU A 49 -2.15 -0.88 -17.69
N ILE A 50 -2.95 0.18 -17.75
CA ILE A 50 -4.40 0.06 -17.89
C ILE A 50 -4.74 -0.59 -19.24
N ARG A 51 -4.22 -0.06 -20.36
CA ARG A 51 -4.60 -0.54 -21.69
C ARG A 51 -4.15 -1.97 -21.98
N GLN A 52 -3.01 -2.39 -21.45
CA GLN A 52 -2.52 -3.76 -21.58
C GLN A 52 -3.30 -4.73 -20.69
N SER A 53 -3.74 -4.28 -19.52
CA SER A 53 -4.30 -5.15 -18.50
C SER A 53 -5.81 -4.95 -18.25
N PHE A 54 -6.46 -4.11 -19.04
CA PHE A 54 -7.89 -3.75 -18.90
C PHE A 54 -8.81 -4.96 -18.84
N ASN A 55 -8.55 -5.98 -19.69
CA ASN A 55 -9.40 -7.15 -19.82
C ASN A 55 -9.16 -8.23 -18.75
N HIS A 56 -8.29 -7.98 -17.75
CA HIS A 56 -8.10 -8.91 -16.65
C HIS A 56 -9.15 -8.66 -15.56
N PRO A 57 -10.14 -9.54 -15.38
CA PRO A 57 -11.18 -9.35 -14.36
C PRO A 57 -10.68 -9.49 -12.94
N SER A 58 -9.51 -10.08 -12.72
CA SER A 58 -8.86 -10.17 -11.42
C SER A 58 -8.42 -8.81 -10.88
N ILE A 59 -8.09 -7.84 -11.75
CA ILE A 59 -7.65 -6.51 -11.31
C ILE A 59 -8.86 -5.71 -10.83
N TYR A 60 -8.84 -5.27 -9.56
CA TYR A 60 -9.92 -4.50 -8.96
C TYR A 60 -9.54 -3.04 -8.70
N VAL A 61 -8.23 -2.72 -8.64
CA VAL A 61 -7.74 -1.39 -8.29
C VAL A 61 -6.42 -1.07 -8.99
N TRP A 62 -6.26 0.19 -9.37
CA TRP A 62 -5.05 0.77 -9.92
C TRP A 62 -4.29 1.58 -8.87
N GLY A 63 -3.05 1.19 -8.57
CA GLY A 63 -2.18 1.92 -7.65
C GLY A 63 -1.49 3.09 -8.35
N ILE A 64 -1.71 4.31 -7.87
CA ILE A 64 -1.18 5.52 -8.50
C ILE A 64 0.17 5.95 -7.93
N HIS A 65 0.47 5.62 -6.67
CA HIS A 65 1.78 5.80 -6.05
C HIS A 65 1.91 4.99 -4.76
N ASN A 66 3.14 4.79 -4.31
CA ASN A 66 3.44 4.23 -3.00
C ASN A 66 4.42 5.11 -2.23
N GLU A 67 4.05 5.49 -1.00
CA GLU A 67 4.93 6.14 -0.02
C GLU A 67 5.72 7.32 -0.57
N VAL A 68 5.06 8.25 -1.24
CA VAL A 68 5.73 9.45 -1.72
C VAL A 68 6.10 10.33 -0.53
N TYR A 69 7.41 10.38 -0.23
CA TYR A 69 7.95 11.19 0.85
C TYR A 69 8.11 12.66 0.41
N HIS A 70 7.99 13.57 1.39
CA HIS A 70 8.10 15.02 1.16
C HIS A 70 7.15 15.51 0.06
N PRO A 71 5.85 15.27 0.19
CA PRO A 71 4.87 15.69 -0.78
C PRO A 71 4.82 17.22 -0.88
N HIS A 72 4.70 17.74 -2.09
CA HIS A 72 4.60 19.17 -2.40
C HIS A 72 3.61 19.40 -3.55
N GLY A 73 3.44 20.67 -3.95
CA GLY A 73 2.43 21.04 -4.95
C GLY A 73 2.55 20.29 -6.28
N TYR A 74 3.77 20.08 -6.78
CA TYR A 74 3.99 19.28 -8.00
C TYR A 74 3.49 17.86 -7.85
N THR A 75 3.83 17.20 -6.73
CA THR A 75 3.44 15.81 -6.47
C THR A 75 1.94 15.67 -6.31
N ALA A 76 1.30 16.64 -5.62
CA ALA A 76 -0.15 16.67 -5.48
C ALA A 76 -0.84 16.83 -6.84
N ALA A 77 -0.35 17.72 -7.70
CA ALA A 77 -0.88 17.91 -9.06
C ALA A 77 -0.67 16.66 -9.93
N LEU A 78 0.51 16.03 -9.84
CA LEU A 78 0.82 14.81 -10.61
C LEU A 78 -0.09 13.65 -10.18
N THR A 79 -0.23 13.38 -8.89
CA THR A 79 -1.07 12.27 -8.40
C THR A 79 -2.56 12.48 -8.73
N GLN A 80 -3.05 13.72 -8.66
CA GLN A 80 -4.40 14.05 -9.13
C GLN A 80 -4.54 13.75 -10.64
N SER A 81 -3.59 14.20 -11.45
CA SER A 81 -3.64 13.98 -12.89
C SER A 81 -3.54 12.49 -13.28
N ILE A 82 -2.80 11.68 -12.52
CA ILE A 82 -2.77 10.21 -12.71
C ILE A 82 -4.12 9.60 -12.34
N HIS A 83 -4.74 10.04 -11.24
CA HIS A 83 -6.09 9.61 -10.88
C HIS A 83 -7.09 9.92 -12.00
N ASP A 84 -7.09 11.16 -12.51
CA ASP A 84 -7.98 11.60 -13.58
C ASP A 84 -7.76 10.76 -14.86
N LEU A 85 -6.49 10.45 -15.18
CA LEU A 85 -6.15 9.55 -16.28
C LEU A 85 -6.72 8.15 -16.07
N CYS A 86 -6.61 7.59 -14.86
CA CYS A 86 -7.20 6.30 -14.56
C CYS A 86 -8.71 6.30 -14.79
N LYS A 87 -9.40 7.34 -14.32
CA LYS A 87 -10.86 7.47 -14.51
C LYS A 87 -11.27 7.71 -15.96
N LEU A 88 -10.40 8.29 -16.77
CA LEU A 88 -10.61 8.44 -18.22
C LEU A 88 -10.44 7.11 -18.96
N GLU A 89 -9.42 6.33 -18.62
CA GLU A 89 -9.10 5.05 -19.31
C GLU A 89 -9.95 3.88 -18.76
N ASP A 90 -10.31 3.92 -17.47
CA ASP A 90 -11.09 2.89 -16.77
C ASP A 90 -11.95 3.53 -15.67
N PRO A 91 -13.17 3.97 -15.98
CA PRO A 91 -14.04 4.65 -15.01
C PRO A 91 -14.58 3.73 -13.91
N ASP A 92 -14.61 2.43 -14.12
CA ASP A 92 -15.27 1.49 -13.24
C ASP A 92 -14.40 1.02 -12.07
N ARG A 93 -13.09 0.86 -12.30
CA ARG A 93 -12.17 0.43 -11.24
C ARG A 93 -11.74 1.58 -10.34
N TYR A 94 -11.49 1.24 -9.08
CA TYR A 94 -10.98 2.19 -8.10
C TYR A 94 -9.50 2.50 -8.33
N THR A 95 -9.07 3.66 -7.83
CA THR A 95 -7.66 4.02 -7.68
C THR A 95 -7.27 3.99 -6.21
N VAL A 96 -5.99 3.77 -5.93
CA VAL A 96 -5.43 3.81 -4.57
C VAL A 96 -4.12 4.59 -4.54
N ALA A 97 -4.01 5.49 -3.56
CA ALA A 97 -2.80 6.23 -3.21
C ALA A 97 -2.28 5.75 -1.86
N VAL A 98 -1.04 5.30 -1.79
CA VAL A 98 -0.50 4.69 -0.57
C VAL A 98 0.32 5.68 0.23
N ASN A 99 -0.13 5.91 1.47
CA ASN A 99 0.53 6.72 2.47
C ASN A 99 1.40 5.85 3.39
N GLY A 100 2.70 6.17 3.47
CA GLY A 100 3.58 5.59 4.49
C GLY A 100 3.46 6.36 5.81
N TYR A 101 4.29 7.39 6.00
CA TYR A 101 4.36 8.18 7.24
C TYR A 101 3.87 9.63 7.09
N GLY A 102 3.25 9.96 5.98
CA GLY A 102 2.73 11.30 5.71
C GLY A 102 1.42 11.61 6.44
N HIS A 103 0.95 12.83 6.25
CA HIS A 103 -0.35 13.25 6.77
C HIS A 103 -1.49 12.67 5.94
N ALA A 104 -2.47 12.07 6.59
CA ALA A 104 -3.63 11.47 5.93
C ALA A 104 -4.49 12.50 5.19
N ASP A 105 -4.45 13.77 5.61
CA ASP A 105 -5.16 14.90 5.02
C ASP A 105 -4.39 15.60 3.88
N HIS A 106 -3.16 15.16 3.56
CA HIS A 106 -2.40 15.78 2.47
C HIS A 106 -2.99 15.37 1.09
N PRO A 107 -3.16 16.30 0.15
CA PRO A 107 -3.74 16.02 -1.17
C PRO A 107 -3.12 14.84 -1.91
N VAL A 108 -1.80 14.68 -1.83
CA VAL A 108 -1.09 13.53 -2.43
C VAL A 108 -1.68 12.19 -2.02
N ASN A 109 -2.13 12.08 -0.77
CA ASN A 109 -2.68 10.85 -0.21
C ASN A 109 -4.20 10.74 -0.41
N GLN A 110 -4.86 11.85 -0.74
CA GLN A 110 -6.31 11.93 -0.94
C GLN A 110 -6.72 11.89 -2.43
N ASN A 111 -5.78 12.03 -3.35
CA ASN A 111 -6.01 12.08 -4.79
C ASN A 111 -6.33 10.70 -5.41
N ALA A 112 -7.09 9.88 -4.70
CA ALA A 112 -7.53 8.56 -5.18
C ALA A 112 -8.88 8.21 -4.54
N ASP A 113 -9.56 7.19 -5.07
CA ASP A 113 -10.80 6.68 -4.49
C ASP A 113 -10.58 6.04 -3.11
N ILE A 114 -9.40 5.45 -2.90
CA ILE A 114 -8.99 4.76 -1.67
C ILE A 114 -7.66 5.32 -1.21
N GLN A 115 -7.54 5.63 0.07
CA GLN A 115 -6.25 5.89 0.70
C GLN A 115 -5.70 4.61 1.33
N GLY A 116 -4.58 4.15 0.81
CA GLY A 116 -3.80 3.06 1.41
C GLY A 116 -2.92 3.57 2.53
N MET A 117 -2.75 2.76 3.57
CA MET A 117 -1.94 3.09 4.75
C MET A 117 -0.95 1.95 5.00
N ASN A 118 0.35 2.23 4.83
CA ASN A 118 1.42 1.32 5.22
C ASN A 118 1.80 1.59 6.67
N ARG A 119 1.58 0.63 7.57
CA ARG A 119 1.83 0.80 9.00
C ARG A 119 2.46 -0.46 9.60
N TYR A 120 3.63 -0.29 10.17
CA TYR A 120 4.46 -1.39 10.65
C TYR A 120 4.71 -1.29 12.16
N PHE A 121 3.63 -1.25 12.94
CA PHE A 121 3.71 -1.17 14.40
C PHE A 121 4.45 -2.37 14.99
N GLY A 122 5.46 -2.09 15.81
CA GLY A 122 6.36 -3.08 16.38
C GLY A 122 7.57 -3.41 15.51
N TRP A 123 7.58 -2.98 14.23
CA TRP A 123 8.69 -3.18 13.31
C TRP A 123 9.41 -1.85 13.03
N TYR A 124 8.92 -1.02 12.13
CA TYR A 124 9.52 0.29 11.86
C TYR A 124 9.11 1.37 12.88
N GLU A 125 8.01 1.18 13.56
CA GLU A 125 7.45 2.18 14.46
C GLU A 125 6.89 1.56 15.75
N ARG A 126 7.07 2.26 16.88
CA ARG A 126 6.40 2.01 18.17
C ARG A 126 6.32 0.54 18.59
N LYS A 127 5.13 0.12 19.09
CA LYS A 127 4.84 -1.23 19.60
C LYS A 127 3.73 -1.89 18.81
N ILE A 128 3.67 -3.22 18.82
CA ILE A 128 2.63 -4.02 18.17
C ILE A 128 1.22 -3.52 18.55
N GLN A 129 1.02 -3.17 19.82
CA GLN A 129 -0.27 -2.79 20.38
C GLN A 129 -0.77 -1.41 19.89
N ASP A 130 0.10 -0.57 19.38
CA ASP A 130 -0.25 0.78 18.96
C ASP A 130 -1.09 0.81 17.67
N ILE A 131 -1.23 -0.33 16.98
CA ILE A 131 -2.12 -0.44 15.82
C ILE A 131 -3.58 -0.15 16.18
N LYS A 132 -4.06 -0.64 17.34
CA LYS A 132 -5.46 -0.46 17.75
C LYS A 132 -5.82 1.03 17.93
N PRO A 133 -5.16 1.79 18.82
CA PRO A 133 -5.48 3.20 18.99
C PRO A 133 -5.25 4.02 17.70
N TRP A 134 -4.36 3.57 16.82
CA TRP A 134 -4.18 4.21 15.52
C TRP A 134 -5.39 3.99 14.60
N ILE A 135 -5.91 2.76 14.47
CA ILE A 135 -7.12 2.48 13.66
C ILE A 135 -8.30 3.29 14.19
N GLU A 136 -8.57 3.21 15.51
CA GLU A 136 -9.67 3.96 16.14
C GLU A 136 -9.56 5.48 15.91
N LYS A 137 -8.35 6.01 15.93
CA LYS A 137 -8.07 7.42 15.59
C LYS A 137 -8.41 7.71 14.13
N MET A 138 -7.95 6.89 13.20
CA MET A 138 -8.19 7.09 11.77
C MET A 138 -9.68 7.05 11.43
N GLU A 139 -10.43 6.10 11.96
CA GLU A 139 -11.88 6.02 11.79
C GLU A 139 -12.61 7.25 12.35
N LYS A 140 -12.16 7.76 13.48
CA LYS A 140 -12.76 8.94 14.13
C LYS A 140 -12.43 10.23 13.40
N GLU A 141 -11.19 10.42 12.96
CA GLU A 141 -10.72 11.67 12.35
C GLU A 141 -11.05 11.75 10.86
N TYR A 142 -11.15 10.62 10.17
CA TYR A 142 -11.38 10.55 8.72
C TYR A 142 -12.56 9.65 8.32
N PRO A 143 -13.75 9.78 8.94
CA PRO A 143 -14.88 8.89 8.70
C PRO A 143 -15.46 8.97 7.27
N TRP A 144 -15.09 9.98 6.51
CA TRP A 144 -15.49 10.15 5.10
C TRP A 144 -14.54 9.49 4.10
N GLN A 145 -13.33 9.09 4.53
CA GLN A 145 -12.34 8.47 3.66
C GLN A 145 -12.50 6.96 3.59
N ARG A 146 -12.30 6.41 2.40
CA ARG A 146 -12.12 4.97 2.24
C ARG A 146 -10.67 4.63 2.55
N LEU A 147 -10.44 4.11 3.74
CA LEU A 147 -9.12 3.72 4.20
C LEU A 147 -8.89 2.22 3.98
N MET A 148 -7.67 1.85 3.65
CA MET A 148 -7.22 0.47 3.52
C MET A 148 -5.85 0.30 4.17
N LEU A 149 -5.70 -0.64 5.10
CA LEU A 149 -4.38 -1.04 5.57
C LEU A 149 -3.71 -1.87 4.47
N THR A 150 -2.65 -1.33 3.88
CA THR A 150 -2.07 -1.85 2.65
C THR A 150 -0.78 -2.62 2.85
N GLU A 151 -0.05 -2.30 3.91
CA GLU A 151 1.12 -3.06 4.35
C GLU A 151 1.21 -3.02 5.88
N TYR A 152 1.51 -4.17 6.49
CA TYR A 152 1.74 -4.31 7.94
C TYR A 152 2.56 -5.57 8.22
N GLY A 153 3.05 -5.70 9.45
CA GLY A 153 3.78 -6.89 9.88
C GLY A 153 5.23 -6.63 10.23
N ALA A 154 6.05 -7.66 10.17
CA ALA A 154 7.48 -7.62 10.45
C ALA A 154 8.23 -8.64 9.59
N ASP A 155 9.50 -8.36 9.30
CA ASP A 155 10.38 -9.34 8.68
C ASP A 155 10.72 -10.49 9.63
N ALA A 156 11.12 -11.61 9.06
CA ALA A 156 11.56 -12.79 9.78
C ALA A 156 12.70 -13.53 9.05
N ASN A 157 13.51 -14.22 9.86
CA ASN A 157 14.45 -15.20 9.37
C ASN A 157 14.19 -16.50 10.14
N ILE A 158 13.94 -17.57 9.40
CA ILE A 158 13.61 -18.90 9.95
C ILE A 158 14.71 -19.46 10.87
N GLU A 159 15.95 -19.02 10.71
CA GLU A 159 17.08 -19.42 11.57
C GLU A 159 17.13 -18.63 12.89
N HIS A 160 16.35 -17.54 13.00
CA HIS A 160 16.32 -16.71 14.19
C HIS A 160 15.16 -17.09 15.09
N GLN A 161 15.48 -17.70 16.22
CA GLN A 161 14.49 -18.14 17.21
C GLN A 161 14.76 -17.49 18.57
N THR A 162 13.69 -17.15 19.29
CA THR A 162 13.76 -16.67 20.67
C THR A 162 12.46 -16.96 21.43
N GLU A 163 12.59 -17.26 22.70
CA GLU A 163 11.44 -17.40 23.63
C GLU A 163 11.11 -16.05 24.29
N ILE A 164 12.02 -15.10 24.23
CA ILE A 164 11.84 -13.77 24.83
C ILE A 164 11.37 -12.81 23.74
N LEU A 165 10.08 -12.51 23.74
CA LEU A 165 9.44 -11.63 22.77
C LEU A 165 9.11 -10.28 23.42
N GLY A 166 9.74 -9.21 22.91
CA GLY A 166 9.33 -7.83 23.19
C GLY A 166 8.05 -7.43 22.46
N ASP A 167 7.69 -6.16 22.55
CA ASP A 167 6.55 -5.56 21.84
C ASP A 167 6.98 -4.73 20.63
N ALA A 168 8.28 -4.62 20.41
CA ALA A 168 8.90 -4.00 19.25
C ALA A 168 10.23 -4.66 18.96
N LEU A 169 10.62 -4.67 17.68
CA LEU A 169 11.97 -5.01 17.24
C LEU A 169 12.70 -3.75 16.74
N ASN A 170 14.02 -3.78 16.85
CA ASN A 170 14.85 -2.83 16.15
C ASN A 170 15.10 -3.37 14.73
N TRP A 171 14.43 -2.82 13.72
CA TRP A 171 14.57 -3.24 12.32
C TRP A 171 15.99 -3.03 11.76
N THR A 172 16.84 -2.28 12.44
CA THR A 172 18.27 -2.17 12.09
C THR A 172 19.14 -3.26 12.71
N SER A 173 18.57 -4.09 13.60
CA SER A 173 19.24 -5.28 14.14
C SER A 173 19.38 -6.34 13.06
N PRO A 174 20.44 -7.15 13.05
CA PRO A 174 20.53 -8.31 12.17
C PRO A 174 19.72 -9.52 12.65
N PHE A 175 18.94 -9.39 13.72
CA PHE A 175 18.19 -10.49 14.35
C PHE A 175 16.69 -10.28 14.24
N TYR A 176 16.03 -11.11 13.41
CA TYR A 176 14.60 -11.04 13.08
C TYR A 176 13.93 -12.38 13.39
N PRO A 177 13.53 -12.67 14.65
CA PRO A 177 12.98 -13.96 14.98
C PRO A 177 11.59 -14.19 14.39
N GLU A 178 11.38 -15.34 13.78
CA GLU A 178 10.09 -15.76 13.20
C GLU A 178 8.96 -15.76 14.24
N THR A 179 9.30 -16.09 15.49
CA THR A 179 8.36 -16.03 16.63
C THR A 179 7.83 -14.61 16.87
N PHE A 180 8.63 -13.55 16.60
CA PHE A 180 8.15 -12.17 16.70
C PHE A 180 7.20 -11.83 15.56
N GLN A 181 7.48 -12.26 14.33
CA GLN A 181 6.58 -12.08 13.20
C GLN A 181 5.22 -12.74 13.49
N THR A 182 5.22 -13.98 13.99
CA THR A 182 4.02 -14.70 14.38
C THR A 182 3.22 -13.92 15.42
N LYS A 183 3.87 -13.50 16.53
CA LYS A 183 3.23 -12.67 17.57
C LYS A 183 2.61 -11.38 16.99
N THR A 184 3.33 -10.73 16.09
CA THR A 184 2.87 -9.49 15.45
C THR A 184 1.61 -9.73 14.64
N HIS A 185 1.60 -10.76 13.79
CA HIS A 185 0.44 -11.09 12.96
C HIS A 185 -0.76 -11.55 13.79
N GLU A 186 -0.56 -12.40 14.79
CA GLU A 186 -1.65 -12.86 15.68
C GLU A 186 -2.34 -11.69 16.38
N TYR A 187 -1.56 -10.78 16.95
CA TYR A 187 -2.11 -9.61 17.61
C TYR A 187 -2.78 -8.64 16.63
N GLN A 188 -2.05 -8.22 15.59
CA GLN A 188 -2.56 -7.21 14.66
C GLN A 188 -3.78 -7.70 13.90
N TRP A 189 -3.79 -8.96 13.44
CA TRP A 189 -4.95 -9.54 12.78
C TRP A 189 -6.19 -9.59 13.71
N SER A 190 -6.00 -9.90 14.99
CA SER A 190 -7.12 -9.90 15.96
C SER A 190 -7.80 -8.54 16.09
N ILE A 191 -7.08 -7.45 15.83
CA ILE A 191 -7.61 -6.09 15.81
C ILE A 191 -8.19 -5.75 14.44
N ILE A 192 -7.39 -5.91 13.36
CA ILE A 192 -7.79 -5.57 11.98
C ILE A 192 -9.11 -6.25 11.58
N ALA A 193 -9.32 -7.50 11.98
CA ALA A 193 -10.53 -8.25 11.66
C ALA A 193 -11.81 -7.73 12.33
N GLN A 194 -11.72 -6.74 13.23
CA GLN A 194 -12.85 -6.15 13.94
C GLN A 194 -13.26 -4.79 13.36
N HIS A 195 -12.46 -4.25 12.47
CA HIS A 195 -12.63 -2.96 11.80
C HIS A 195 -12.75 -3.12 10.28
#